data_485e297b495c2835ee9cee6c4cff7e09
#
_entry.id   485e297b495c2835ee9cee6c4cff7e09
#
_cell.length_a   1.000
_cell.length_b   1.000
_cell.length_c   1.000
_cell.angle_alpha   90.00
_cell.angle_beta   90.00
_cell.angle_gamma   90.00
#
_symmetry.space_group_name_H-M   'P 1'
#
loop_
_entity.id
_entity.type
_entity.pdbx_description
1 polymer ?
#
loop_
_entity_poly.entity_id
_entity_poly.type
_entity_poly.pdbx_seq_one_letter_code
_entity_poly.pdbx_strand_id
1 'polypeptide(L)'
;MSARRRLLRWGSWFAVLNAALLAVVGLRYLWYYSALQPSLAWIYAILAFLGQMTVLGYTPFLLLVPVIVLVPRPRLVLPIGVVLASAVLSFMVLDSLVFAENRYHVGVLTFLLLAPLTWAFLALYFLVGVAIEAMLGLWVWKRSAVPPRRRIGRYLALGLGVCFVASHLAHAWAEAHSYVPVTAFTRYLPLYFPLKDSRRMAKLGLVDEARVREHRLVTALGRPPEGELNYPLAPLRCEPRRPMLNVLLVVVDAMRADVLGPSLAPRLTEFAQGAIRFDAHYSGGNASRAGMFSLFYGLPATYWDAFADLAQPPVLMDLFRRYDYQLGLFSSSPVYSWVVELDRTALARIPNLRRETISPVPGAAARDRILTDEWYDWLGRRDPSRPFFGFLFYNAAVAFEPPDDYPPAVPVPPGASEWVRRHSRYLTAVRFLDALVGRVLDDLARRKLDERTVIIVTSDHGMEFDENGQGFRGHGTAYSQLQMHTPLVIRWPGRPPGRVLRRTSHNDVAPTLLAELFGCTNPPSDYASGQSLFSDSQWEWLIGASHLDFALIEPERVTIVRPNGYEIRDREYRLVQNPQLPNAGLRAALAEMRRFYR
;
A
#
# COMPACT_ATOMS: atom_id res chain seq x y z
N MET A 1 8.47 21.80 -50.38
CA MET A 1 7.60 21.64 -49.18
C MET A 1 8.02 22.66 -48.13
N SER A 2 7.10 23.45 -47.55
CA SER A 2 7.47 24.43 -46.52
C SER A 2 8.05 23.74 -45.27
N ALA A 3 8.97 24.43 -44.57
CA ALA A 3 9.58 23.92 -43.35
C ALA A 3 8.53 23.45 -42.33
N ARG A 4 7.44 24.23 -42.17
CA ARG A 4 6.29 23.89 -41.32
C ARG A 4 5.65 22.54 -41.68
N ARG A 5 5.34 22.32 -42.96
CA ARG A 5 4.75 21.05 -43.42
C ARG A 5 5.68 19.87 -43.22
N ARG A 6 6.99 20.06 -43.38
CA ARG A 6 7.99 19.04 -43.15
C ARG A 6 8.09 18.66 -41.65
N LEU A 7 8.08 19.68 -40.77
CA LEU A 7 8.12 19.48 -39.33
C LEU A 7 6.85 18.77 -38.79
N LEU A 8 5.66 19.19 -39.25
CA LEU A 8 4.40 18.51 -38.86
C LEU A 8 4.41 17.04 -39.30
N ARG A 9 4.93 16.76 -40.49
CA ARG A 9 5.05 15.39 -40.96
C ARG A 9 6.09 14.59 -40.20
N TRP A 10 7.24 15.18 -39.89
CA TRP A 10 8.24 14.60 -39.03
C TRP A 10 7.66 14.26 -37.67
N GLY A 11 7.03 15.22 -37.00
CA GLY A 11 6.45 15.05 -35.68
C GLY A 11 5.38 13.96 -35.62
N SER A 12 4.51 13.91 -36.65
CA SER A 12 3.48 12.84 -36.71
C SER A 12 4.07 11.44 -36.83
N TRP A 13 5.10 11.23 -37.69
CA TRP A 13 5.74 9.93 -37.82
C TRP A 13 6.64 9.60 -36.63
N PHE A 14 7.30 10.59 -36.04
CA PHE A 14 8.06 10.45 -34.84
C PHE A 14 7.16 10.02 -33.67
N ALA A 15 5.98 10.59 -33.52
CA ALA A 15 4.98 10.22 -32.53
C ALA A 15 4.46 8.78 -32.71
N VAL A 16 4.22 8.33 -33.97
CA VAL A 16 3.82 6.94 -34.24
C VAL A 16 4.90 5.95 -33.79
N LEU A 17 6.16 6.24 -34.09
CA LEU A 17 7.27 5.35 -33.70
C LEU A 17 7.49 5.37 -32.18
N ASN A 18 7.32 6.52 -31.54
CA ASN A 18 7.31 6.63 -30.09
C ASN A 18 6.16 5.80 -29.48
N ALA A 19 4.94 5.88 -30.02
CA ALA A 19 3.84 5.05 -29.56
C ALA A 19 4.16 3.54 -29.66
N ALA A 20 4.81 3.12 -30.75
CA ALA A 20 5.27 1.75 -30.90
C ALA A 20 6.37 1.36 -29.90
N LEU A 21 7.35 2.25 -29.66
CA LEU A 21 8.40 2.05 -28.67
C LEU A 21 7.83 1.95 -27.26
N LEU A 22 6.92 2.86 -26.89
CA LEU A 22 6.21 2.84 -25.61
C LEU A 22 5.35 1.58 -25.46
N ALA A 23 4.74 1.09 -26.55
CA ALA A 23 4.00 -0.17 -26.54
C ALA A 23 4.92 -1.35 -26.22
N VAL A 24 6.13 -1.39 -26.76
CA VAL A 24 7.11 -2.45 -26.42
C VAL A 24 7.46 -2.43 -24.94
N VAL A 25 7.76 -1.25 -24.38
CA VAL A 25 8.00 -1.08 -22.93
C VAL A 25 6.76 -1.46 -22.13
N GLY A 26 5.59 -1.04 -22.57
CA GLY A 26 4.31 -1.23 -21.91
C GLY A 26 3.77 -2.67 -21.94
N LEU A 27 4.29 -3.56 -22.82
CA LEU A 27 3.94 -4.98 -22.79
C LEU A 27 4.13 -5.61 -21.39
N ARG A 28 5.04 -5.05 -20.60
CA ARG A 28 5.27 -5.47 -19.22
C ARG A 28 4.02 -5.34 -18.36
N TYR A 29 3.15 -4.35 -18.56
CA TYR A 29 1.90 -4.21 -17.82
C TYR A 29 0.92 -5.34 -18.14
N LEU A 30 0.85 -5.77 -19.41
CA LEU A 30 -0.02 -6.86 -19.83
C LEU A 30 0.45 -8.23 -19.30
N TRP A 31 1.73 -8.39 -19.01
CA TRP A 31 2.28 -9.61 -18.41
C TRP A 31 1.61 -9.97 -17.09
N TYR A 32 1.16 -8.96 -16.33
CA TYR A 32 0.50 -9.14 -15.04
C TYR A 32 -1.03 -9.22 -15.15
N TYR A 33 -1.58 -9.06 -16.34
CA TYR A 33 -3.01 -9.21 -16.58
C TYR A 33 -3.33 -10.70 -16.72
N SER A 34 -4.26 -11.21 -15.88
CA SER A 34 -4.55 -12.63 -15.78
C SER A 34 -5.02 -13.23 -17.10
N ALA A 35 -4.45 -14.37 -17.49
CA ALA A 35 -4.89 -15.15 -18.65
C ALA A 35 -6.32 -15.72 -18.49
N LEU A 36 -6.84 -15.77 -17.26
CA LEU A 36 -8.19 -16.27 -16.96
C LEU A 36 -9.30 -15.25 -17.22
N GLN A 37 -8.97 -14.05 -17.73
CA GLN A 37 -9.96 -13.04 -18.06
C GLN A 37 -10.81 -13.45 -19.28
N PRO A 38 -12.12 -13.07 -19.33
CA PRO A 38 -12.95 -13.30 -20.49
C PRO A 38 -12.38 -12.66 -21.76
N SER A 39 -12.67 -13.26 -22.92
CA SER A 39 -12.20 -12.76 -24.23
C SER A 39 -12.55 -11.30 -24.49
N LEU A 40 -13.75 -10.85 -24.05
CA LEU A 40 -14.18 -9.44 -24.17
C LEU A 40 -13.26 -8.51 -23.36
N ALA A 41 -12.84 -8.91 -22.17
CA ALA A 41 -11.90 -8.12 -21.36
C ALA A 41 -10.52 -8.01 -22.02
N TRP A 42 -10.05 -9.06 -22.68
CA TRP A 42 -8.82 -9.03 -23.47
C TRP A 42 -8.92 -8.15 -24.70
N ILE A 43 -10.04 -8.17 -25.44
CA ILE A 43 -10.28 -7.26 -26.55
C ILE A 43 -10.21 -5.80 -26.06
N TYR A 44 -10.90 -5.51 -24.95
CA TYR A 44 -10.84 -4.19 -24.34
C TYR A 44 -9.40 -3.82 -23.92
N ALA A 45 -8.69 -4.73 -23.27
CA ALA A 45 -7.32 -4.51 -22.81
C ALA A 45 -6.37 -4.13 -23.95
N ILE A 46 -6.48 -4.81 -25.09
CA ILE A 46 -5.69 -4.50 -26.29
C ILE A 46 -6.05 -3.13 -26.86
N LEU A 47 -7.35 -2.81 -26.99
CA LEU A 47 -7.81 -1.51 -27.47
C LEU A 47 -7.36 -0.36 -26.56
N ALA A 48 -7.52 -0.53 -25.24
CA ALA A 48 -7.11 0.45 -24.25
C ALA A 48 -5.58 0.64 -24.23
N PHE A 49 -4.83 -0.45 -24.31
CA PHE A 49 -3.37 -0.43 -24.38
C PHE A 49 -2.86 0.33 -25.60
N LEU A 50 -3.34 -0.03 -26.80
CA LEU A 50 -2.95 0.65 -28.04
C LEU A 50 -3.38 2.13 -28.04
N GLY A 51 -4.59 2.42 -27.56
CA GLY A 51 -5.09 3.79 -27.41
C GLY A 51 -4.21 4.62 -26.46
N GLN A 52 -3.90 4.07 -25.27
CA GLN A 52 -3.09 4.78 -24.27
C GLN A 52 -1.63 5.00 -24.71
N MET A 53 -0.98 3.98 -25.29
CA MET A 53 0.38 4.12 -25.81
C MET A 53 0.42 5.14 -26.95
N THR A 54 -0.65 5.25 -27.74
CA THR A 54 -0.79 6.28 -28.76
C THR A 54 -0.87 7.68 -28.15
N VAL A 55 -1.71 7.87 -27.13
CA VAL A 55 -1.82 9.16 -26.43
C VAL A 55 -0.46 9.60 -25.88
N LEU A 56 0.22 8.71 -25.16
CA LEU A 56 1.53 9.00 -24.56
C LEU A 56 2.58 9.30 -25.63
N GLY A 57 2.63 8.53 -26.72
CA GLY A 57 3.57 8.74 -27.83
C GLY A 57 3.31 10.04 -28.63
N TYR A 58 2.05 10.47 -28.72
CA TYR A 58 1.69 11.71 -29.40
C TYR A 58 1.79 12.95 -28.52
N THR A 59 1.82 12.82 -27.20
CA THR A 59 1.89 13.96 -26.27
C THR A 59 3.05 14.91 -26.57
N PRO A 60 4.32 14.46 -26.79
CA PRO A 60 5.42 15.34 -27.16
C PRO A 60 5.16 16.12 -28.47
N PHE A 61 4.58 15.45 -29.46
CA PHE A 61 4.25 16.10 -30.73
C PHE A 61 3.15 17.14 -30.58
N LEU A 62 2.07 16.83 -29.82
CA LEU A 62 0.99 17.80 -29.61
C LEU A 62 1.49 19.04 -28.87
N LEU A 63 2.40 18.91 -27.92
CA LEU A 63 3.07 20.02 -27.23
C LEU A 63 3.94 20.86 -28.21
N LEU A 64 4.51 20.22 -29.25
CA LEU A 64 5.33 20.89 -30.24
C LEU A 64 4.52 21.60 -31.34
N VAL A 65 3.26 21.23 -31.58
CA VAL A 65 2.46 21.83 -32.66
C VAL A 65 2.41 23.36 -32.57
N PRO A 66 2.14 24.01 -31.44
CA PRO A 66 2.19 25.47 -31.34
C PRO A 66 3.56 26.05 -31.73
N VAL A 67 4.65 25.40 -31.25
CA VAL A 67 6.01 25.85 -31.58
C VAL A 67 6.30 25.71 -33.07
N ILE A 68 5.88 24.61 -33.70
CA ILE A 68 6.05 24.39 -35.14
C ILE A 68 5.24 25.43 -35.96
N VAL A 69 4.06 25.80 -35.46
CA VAL A 69 3.21 26.79 -36.14
C VAL A 69 3.80 28.21 -36.05
N LEU A 70 4.29 28.59 -34.87
CA LEU A 70 4.82 29.92 -34.59
C LEU A 70 6.27 30.08 -35.07
N VAL A 71 7.13 29.09 -34.83
CA VAL A 71 8.58 29.13 -35.08
C VAL A 71 9.03 27.88 -35.83
N PRO A 72 8.78 27.73 -37.15
CA PRO A 72 9.09 26.50 -37.89
C PRO A 72 10.58 26.33 -38.20
N ARG A 73 11.43 26.34 -37.17
CA ARG A 73 12.90 26.19 -37.27
C ARG A 73 13.31 24.76 -36.86
N PRO A 74 13.80 23.91 -37.81
CA PRO A 74 14.18 22.53 -37.48
C PRO A 74 15.25 22.43 -36.37
N ARG A 75 16.22 23.36 -36.37
CA ARG A 75 17.29 23.40 -35.35
C ARG A 75 16.77 23.60 -33.91
N LEU A 76 15.56 24.14 -33.75
CA LEU A 76 14.90 24.33 -32.45
C LEU A 76 13.93 23.18 -32.15
N VAL A 77 13.08 22.84 -33.11
CA VAL A 77 11.97 21.89 -32.91
C VAL A 77 12.47 20.46 -32.72
N LEU A 78 13.46 20.01 -33.48
CA LEU A 78 13.96 18.63 -33.40
C LEU A 78 14.56 18.31 -32.03
N PRO A 79 15.48 19.10 -31.45
CA PRO A 79 16.01 18.83 -30.12
C PRO A 79 14.94 18.86 -29.02
N ILE A 80 14.02 19.84 -29.05
CA ILE A 80 12.92 19.91 -28.09
C ILE A 80 12.06 18.64 -28.18
N GLY A 81 11.75 18.18 -29.37
CA GLY A 81 10.98 16.95 -29.57
C GLY A 81 11.68 15.71 -29.03
N VAL A 82 12.99 15.61 -29.25
CA VAL A 82 13.83 14.52 -28.68
C VAL A 82 13.79 14.55 -27.16
N VAL A 83 13.98 15.72 -26.53
CA VAL A 83 13.98 15.85 -25.06
C VAL A 83 12.62 15.47 -24.47
N LEU A 84 11.52 15.96 -25.06
CA LEU A 84 10.17 15.63 -24.58
C LEU A 84 9.85 14.14 -24.74
N ALA A 85 10.22 13.54 -25.88
CA ALA A 85 10.01 12.10 -26.12
C ALA A 85 10.85 11.26 -25.14
N SER A 86 12.10 11.66 -24.90
CA SER A 86 12.99 11.00 -23.93
C SER A 86 12.45 11.06 -22.50
N ALA A 87 11.82 12.18 -22.12
CA ALA A 87 11.18 12.30 -20.80
C ALA A 87 10.01 11.31 -20.65
N VAL A 88 9.17 11.20 -21.69
CA VAL A 88 8.05 10.23 -21.68
C VAL A 88 8.57 8.80 -21.67
N LEU A 89 9.58 8.47 -22.46
CA LEU A 89 10.18 7.13 -22.50
C LEU A 89 10.79 6.77 -21.14
N SER A 90 11.54 7.68 -20.52
CA SER A 90 12.16 7.46 -19.20
C SER A 90 11.13 7.29 -18.11
N PHE A 91 10.06 8.10 -18.14
CA PHE A 91 8.92 7.92 -17.24
C PHE A 91 8.30 6.53 -17.41
N MET A 92 8.05 6.08 -18.62
CA MET A 92 7.45 4.77 -18.90
C MET A 92 8.34 3.60 -18.47
N VAL A 93 9.66 3.72 -18.64
CA VAL A 93 10.61 2.70 -18.14
C VAL A 93 10.55 2.64 -16.63
N LEU A 94 10.67 3.77 -15.94
CA LEU A 94 10.58 3.84 -14.48
C LEU A 94 9.24 3.28 -13.98
N ASP A 95 8.14 3.75 -14.55
CA ASP A 95 6.79 3.34 -14.17
C ASP A 95 6.59 1.83 -14.35
N SER A 96 7.08 1.27 -15.45
CA SER A 96 6.99 -0.17 -15.69
C SER A 96 7.79 -1.00 -14.66
N LEU A 97 8.92 -0.47 -14.16
CA LEU A 97 9.72 -1.11 -13.12
C LEU A 97 9.00 -1.03 -11.76
N VAL A 98 8.49 0.14 -11.40
CA VAL A 98 7.72 0.33 -10.15
C VAL A 98 6.46 -0.53 -10.16
N PHE A 99 5.74 -0.57 -11.27
CA PHE A 99 4.54 -1.40 -11.41
C PHE A 99 4.86 -2.91 -11.33
N ALA A 100 6.00 -3.33 -11.84
CA ALA A 100 6.44 -4.73 -11.77
C ALA A 100 6.64 -5.21 -10.33
N GLU A 101 7.18 -4.35 -9.47
CA GLU A 101 7.43 -4.66 -8.06
C GLU A 101 6.19 -4.44 -7.17
N ASN A 102 5.49 -3.32 -7.36
CA ASN A 102 4.54 -2.80 -6.37
C ASN A 102 3.07 -2.83 -6.83
N ARG A 103 2.79 -3.10 -8.12
CA ARG A 103 1.43 -3.10 -8.71
C ARG A 103 0.70 -1.76 -8.66
N TYR A 104 1.40 -0.66 -8.45
CA TYR A 104 0.90 0.70 -8.60
C TYR A 104 1.81 1.52 -9.53
N HIS A 105 1.26 2.59 -10.10
CA HIS A 105 1.97 3.48 -11.00
C HIS A 105 2.73 4.58 -10.25
N VAL A 106 3.77 5.12 -10.90
CA VAL A 106 4.54 6.24 -10.37
C VAL A 106 3.63 7.46 -10.18
N GLY A 107 3.48 7.89 -8.95
CA GLY A 107 2.83 9.13 -8.54
C GLY A 107 3.84 10.11 -7.93
N VAL A 108 3.35 11.28 -7.52
CA VAL A 108 4.17 12.29 -6.82
C VAL A 108 4.85 11.67 -5.59
N LEU A 109 4.11 10.85 -4.86
CA LEU A 109 4.59 10.13 -3.69
C LEU A 109 5.81 9.23 -4.02
N THR A 110 5.73 8.48 -5.13
CA THR A 110 6.83 7.60 -5.57
C THR A 110 8.08 8.39 -5.91
N PHE A 111 7.95 9.54 -6.59
CA PHE A 111 9.10 10.40 -6.90
C PHE A 111 9.81 10.91 -5.65
N LEU A 112 9.07 11.25 -4.62
CA LEU A 112 9.62 11.74 -3.36
C LEU A 112 10.34 10.63 -2.56
N LEU A 113 9.97 9.35 -2.77
CA LEU A 113 10.59 8.17 -2.13
C LEU A 113 11.87 7.68 -2.80
N LEU A 114 12.20 8.19 -3.98
CA LEU A 114 13.35 7.70 -4.72
C LEU A 114 14.65 7.98 -3.95
N ALA A 115 15.35 6.90 -3.60
CA ALA A 115 16.68 6.98 -3.00
C ALA A 115 17.65 7.71 -3.95
N PRO A 116 18.72 8.39 -3.44
CA PRO A 116 19.69 9.11 -4.26
C PRO A 116 20.26 8.29 -5.43
N LEU A 117 20.49 7.00 -5.23
CA LEU A 117 20.97 6.10 -6.28
C LEU A 117 19.95 5.94 -7.41
N THR A 118 18.65 5.99 -7.12
CA THR A 118 17.58 5.91 -8.13
C THR A 118 17.58 7.12 -9.05
N TRP A 119 17.93 8.31 -8.54
CA TRP A 119 18.10 9.51 -9.37
C TRP A 119 19.24 9.37 -10.37
N ALA A 120 20.36 8.72 -9.99
CA ALA A 120 21.45 8.42 -10.92
C ALA A 120 21.02 7.47 -12.03
N PHE A 121 20.25 6.42 -11.71
CA PHE A 121 19.67 5.53 -12.71
C PHE A 121 18.66 6.25 -13.62
N LEU A 122 17.83 7.13 -13.08
CA LEU A 122 16.92 7.95 -13.88
C LEU A 122 17.65 8.85 -14.87
N ALA A 123 18.73 9.50 -14.42
CA ALA A 123 19.57 10.31 -15.28
C ALA A 123 20.22 9.45 -16.40
N LEU A 124 20.67 8.25 -16.08
CA LEU A 124 21.20 7.31 -17.07
C LEU A 124 20.13 6.87 -18.08
N TYR A 125 18.94 6.49 -17.62
CA TYR A 125 17.82 6.12 -18.51
C TYR A 125 17.41 7.29 -19.41
N PHE A 126 17.41 8.51 -18.87
CA PHE A 126 17.14 9.71 -19.66
C PHE A 126 18.19 9.95 -20.75
N LEU A 127 19.48 9.83 -20.42
CA LEU A 127 20.57 9.97 -21.40
C LEU A 127 20.53 8.89 -22.48
N VAL A 128 20.26 7.65 -22.10
CA VAL A 128 20.06 6.54 -23.06
C VAL A 128 18.82 6.82 -23.91
N GLY A 129 17.75 7.29 -23.31
CA GLY A 129 16.52 7.73 -24.00
C GLY A 129 16.81 8.82 -25.01
N VAL A 130 17.58 9.86 -24.65
CA VAL A 130 17.99 10.92 -25.58
C VAL A 130 18.77 10.37 -26.77
N ALA A 131 19.67 9.42 -26.57
CA ALA A 131 20.41 8.81 -27.67
C ALA A 131 19.49 8.02 -28.63
N ILE A 132 18.57 7.21 -28.08
CA ILE A 132 17.59 6.45 -28.88
C ILE A 132 16.67 7.40 -29.66
N GLU A 133 16.10 8.40 -28.98
CA GLU A 133 15.17 9.34 -29.58
C GLU A 133 15.83 10.28 -30.58
N ALA A 134 17.10 10.65 -30.37
CA ALA A 134 17.87 11.42 -31.33
C ALA A 134 18.12 10.60 -32.62
N MET A 135 18.52 9.33 -32.51
CA MET A 135 18.68 8.45 -33.66
C MET A 135 17.36 8.29 -34.43
N LEU A 136 16.27 8.03 -33.72
CA LEU A 136 14.93 7.88 -34.28
C LEU A 136 14.45 9.18 -34.93
N GLY A 137 14.59 10.31 -34.25
CA GLY A 137 14.22 11.64 -34.74
C GLY A 137 14.99 12.06 -36.00
N LEU A 138 16.31 11.81 -36.02
CA LEU A 138 17.14 12.06 -37.20
C LEU A 138 16.78 11.13 -38.36
N TRP A 139 16.52 9.87 -38.10
CA TRP A 139 16.09 8.92 -39.13
C TRP A 139 14.76 9.34 -39.75
N VAL A 140 13.75 9.71 -38.97
CA VAL A 140 12.47 10.22 -39.43
C VAL A 140 12.66 11.54 -40.19
N TRP A 141 13.54 12.43 -39.72
CA TRP A 141 13.81 13.72 -40.39
C TRP A 141 14.39 13.51 -41.78
N LYS A 142 15.36 12.60 -41.94
CA LYS A 142 15.91 12.26 -43.26
C LYS A 142 14.81 11.75 -44.20
N ARG A 143 13.93 10.86 -43.72
CA ARG A 143 12.83 10.29 -44.53
C ARG A 143 11.67 11.27 -44.77
N SER A 144 11.48 12.25 -43.92
CA SER A 144 10.41 13.25 -44.07
C SER A 144 10.57 14.16 -45.31
N ALA A 145 11.73 14.18 -45.94
CA ALA A 145 11.99 14.95 -47.17
C ALA A 145 11.21 14.42 -48.38
N VAL A 146 11.00 13.08 -48.44
CA VAL A 146 10.33 12.45 -49.60
C VAL A 146 8.82 12.31 -49.32
N PRO A 147 7.93 12.75 -50.24
CA PRO A 147 6.49 12.59 -50.07
C PRO A 147 6.09 11.10 -50.05
N PRO A 148 5.16 10.68 -49.18
CA PRO A 148 4.73 9.28 -49.17
C PRO A 148 3.94 8.95 -50.42
N ARG A 149 4.28 7.85 -51.06
CA ARG A 149 3.54 7.30 -52.21
C ARG A 149 2.18 6.71 -51.85
N ARG A 150 1.96 6.35 -50.56
CA ARG A 150 0.74 5.71 -50.06
C ARG A 150 0.18 6.49 -48.86
N ARG A 151 -1.15 6.43 -48.68
CA ARG A 151 -1.87 7.12 -47.58
C ARG A 151 -1.84 6.32 -46.25
N ILE A 152 -0.81 5.44 -46.06
CA ILE A 152 -0.69 4.53 -44.93
C ILE A 152 -0.80 5.26 -43.56
N GLY A 153 -0.17 6.44 -43.45
CA GLY A 153 -0.23 7.21 -42.20
C GLY A 153 -1.64 7.64 -41.78
N ARG A 154 -2.55 7.87 -42.77
CA ARG A 154 -3.96 8.21 -42.47
C ARG A 154 -4.72 6.99 -41.93
N TYR A 155 -4.54 5.82 -42.52
CA TYR A 155 -5.20 4.60 -42.08
C TYR A 155 -4.69 4.18 -40.71
N LEU A 156 -3.38 4.31 -40.45
CA LEU A 156 -2.79 4.06 -39.16
C LEU A 156 -3.34 5.01 -38.07
N ALA A 157 -3.37 6.31 -38.36
CA ALA A 157 -3.93 7.31 -37.44
C ALA A 157 -5.42 7.04 -37.15
N LEU A 158 -6.19 6.67 -38.20
CA LEU A 158 -7.59 6.30 -38.05
C LEU A 158 -7.74 5.05 -37.16
N GLY A 159 -6.96 3.99 -37.41
CA GLY A 159 -7.00 2.75 -36.62
C GLY A 159 -6.66 2.98 -35.14
N LEU A 160 -5.60 3.75 -34.87
CA LEU A 160 -5.22 4.12 -33.49
C LEU A 160 -6.27 5.02 -32.82
N GLY A 161 -6.87 5.95 -33.59
CA GLY A 161 -7.98 6.77 -33.11
C GLY A 161 -9.21 5.94 -32.78
N VAL A 162 -9.52 4.93 -33.59
CA VAL A 162 -10.61 3.96 -33.31
C VAL A 162 -10.32 3.17 -32.04
N CYS A 163 -9.09 2.67 -31.84
CA CYS A 163 -8.71 1.98 -30.60
C CYS A 163 -8.94 2.86 -29.36
N PHE A 164 -8.52 4.13 -29.43
CA PHE A 164 -8.73 5.09 -28.35
C PHE A 164 -10.23 5.30 -28.06
N VAL A 165 -11.01 5.67 -29.07
CA VAL A 165 -12.45 5.95 -28.89
C VAL A 165 -13.20 4.70 -28.43
N ALA A 166 -12.96 3.55 -29.08
CA ALA A 166 -13.62 2.29 -28.73
C ALA A 166 -13.32 1.85 -27.30
N SER A 167 -12.09 2.01 -26.84
CA SER A 167 -11.73 1.68 -25.45
C SER A 167 -12.47 2.57 -24.44
N HIS A 168 -12.58 3.87 -24.69
CA HIS A 168 -13.31 4.80 -23.83
C HIS A 168 -14.82 4.51 -23.80
N LEU A 169 -15.42 4.21 -24.95
CA LEU A 169 -16.85 3.84 -25.03
C LEU A 169 -17.12 2.49 -24.37
N ALA A 170 -16.27 1.49 -24.62
CA ALA A 170 -16.38 0.17 -23.97
C ALA A 170 -16.23 0.28 -22.44
N HIS A 171 -15.32 1.15 -21.96
CA HIS A 171 -15.21 1.39 -20.52
C HIS A 171 -16.44 2.07 -19.95
N ALA A 172 -16.98 3.12 -20.60
CA ALA A 172 -18.18 3.80 -20.14
C ALA A 172 -19.38 2.84 -20.05
N TRP A 173 -19.51 1.94 -21.04
CA TRP A 173 -20.51 0.88 -21.01
C TRP A 173 -20.28 -0.11 -19.85
N ALA A 174 -19.05 -0.60 -19.69
CA ALA A 174 -18.69 -1.55 -18.65
C ALA A 174 -18.86 -0.96 -17.24
N GLU A 175 -18.48 0.29 -17.05
CA GLU A 175 -18.67 1.02 -15.80
C GLU A 175 -20.17 1.15 -15.47
N ALA A 176 -20.99 1.54 -16.45
CA ALA A 176 -22.43 1.70 -16.26
C ALA A 176 -23.13 0.36 -15.92
N HIS A 177 -22.59 -0.77 -16.40
CA HIS A 177 -23.12 -2.13 -16.15
C HIS A 177 -22.37 -2.87 -15.03
N SER A 178 -21.47 -2.21 -14.31
CA SER A 178 -20.63 -2.81 -13.26
C SER A 178 -19.84 -4.06 -13.73
N TYR A 179 -19.42 -4.04 -15.01
CA TYR A 179 -18.67 -5.15 -15.59
C TYR A 179 -17.20 -5.10 -15.21
N VAL A 180 -16.89 -5.72 -14.07
CA VAL A 180 -15.57 -5.69 -13.40
C VAL A 180 -14.39 -6.13 -14.28
N PRO A 181 -14.46 -7.17 -15.14
CA PRO A 181 -13.33 -7.58 -15.95
C PRO A 181 -12.75 -6.46 -16.84
N VAL A 182 -13.59 -5.53 -17.28
CA VAL A 182 -13.17 -4.35 -18.06
C VAL A 182 -12.71 -3.21 -17.16
N THR A 183 -13.50 -2.87 -16.13
CA THR A 183 -13.15 -1.72 -15.27
C THR A 183 -11.90 -1.95 -14.43
N ALA A 184 -11.65 -3.18 -13.98
CA ALA A 184 -10.42 -3.54 -13.25
C ALA A 184 -9.14 -3.40 -14.08
N PHE A 185 -9.23 -3.38 -15.42
CA PHE A 185 -8.04 -3.22 -16.28
C PHE A 185 -7.44 -1.80 -16.21
N THR A 186 -8.20 -0.79 -15.80
CA THR A 186 -7.71 0.60 -15.73
C THR A 186 -6.43 0.75 -14.90
N ARG A 187 -6.25 -0.09 -13.89
CA ARG A 187 -5.07 -0.09 -13.01
C ARG A 187 -3.77 -0.55 -13.66
N TYR A 188 -3.84 -1.18 -14.85
CA TYR A 188 -2.66 -1.70 -15.54
C TYR A 188 -2.02 -0.70 -16.49
N LEU A 189 -2.65 0.45 -16.73
CA LEU A 189 -2.13 1.46 -17.66
C LEU A 189 -1.82 2.77 -16.94
N PRO A 190 -0.58 3.30 -17.08
CA PRO A 190 -0.19 4.56 -16.48
C PRO A 190 -0.98 5.73 -17.06
N LEU A 191 -1.38 6.67 -16.21
CA LEU A 191 -2.10 7.89 -16.60
C LEU A 191 -3.35 7.62 -17.45
N TYR A 192 -4.00 6.46 -17.27
CA TYR A 192 -5.19 6.09 -18.02
C TYR A 192 -6.46 6.49 -17.25
N PHE A 193 -7.16 7.50 -17.76
CA PHE A 193 -8.40 8.03 -17.21
C PHE A 193 -9.54 7.81 -18.21
N PRO A 194 -10.17 6.65 -18.26
CA PRO A 194 -11.21 6.36 -19.23
C PRO A 194 -12.49 7.15 -18.94
N LEU A 195 -13.33 7.29 -19.98
CA LEU A 195 -14.61 7.99 -19.90
C LEU A 195 -15.55 7.27 -18.92
N LYS A 196 -16.23 8.05 -18.06
CA LYS A 196 -17.27 7.60 -17.14
C LYS A 196 -18.54 8.40 -17.42
N ASP A 197 -19.64 7.73 -17.74
CA ASP A 197 -20.89 8.44 -18.09
C ASP A 197 -22.16 7.65 -17.71
N SER A 198 -22.14 6.94 -16.59
CA SER A 198 -23.28 6.16 -16.08
C SER A 198 -24.56 7.00 -15.93
N ARG A 199 -24.44 8.31 -15.62
CA ARG A 199 -25.61 9.19 -15.46
C ARG A 199 -26.34 9.47 -16.77
N ARG A 200 -25.63 9.69 -17.88
CA ARG A 200 -26.25 9.91 -19.20
C ARG A 200 -26.85 8.62 -19.72
N MET A 201 -26.14 7.49 -19.55
CA MET A 201 -26.65 6.18 -19.93
C MET A 201 -27.95 5.82 -19.20
N ALA A 202 -28.06 6.13 -17.90
CA ALA A 202 -29.31 5.95 -17.16
C ALA A 202 -30.44 6.86 -17.71
N LYS A 203 -30.15 8.14 -17.99
CA LYS A 203 -31.14 9.06 -18.57
C LYS A 203 -31.63 8.61 -19.95
N LEU A 204 -30.81 7.88 -20.70
CA LEU A 204 -31.14 7.32 -22.00
C LEU A 204 -31.84 5.95 -21.90
N GLY A 205 -32.11 5.44 -20.69
CA GLY A 205 -32.72 4.14 -20.46
C GLY A 205 -31.85 2.94 -20.84
N LEU A 206 -30.53 3.16 -20.99
CA LEU A 206 -29.58 2.12 -21.37
C LEU A 206 -29.05 1.31 -20.18
N VAL A 207 -29.36 1.74 -18.96
CA VAL A 207 -28.89 1.10 -17.70
C VAL A 207 -29.97 1.17 -16.64
N ASP A 208 -30.14 0.10 -15.88
CA ASP A 208 -31.05 0.03 -14.75
C ASP A 208 -30.66 1.03 -13.63
N GLU A 209 -31.63 1.76 -13.10
CA GLU A 209 -31.44 2.70 -12.00
C GLU A 209 -30.87 2.03 -10.72
N ALA A 210 -31.16 0.74 -10.49
CA ALA A 210 -30.60 0.00 -9.37
C ALA A 210 -29.07 -0.10 -9.48
N ARG A 211 -28.54 -0.37 -10.67
CA ARG A 211 -27.09 -0.42 -10.95
C ARG A 211 -26.44 0.97 -10.84
N VAL A 212 -27.14 2.02 -11.23
CA VAL A 212 -26.65 3.39 -11.05
C VAL A 212 -26.53 3.77 -9.57
N ARG A 213 -27.48 3.32 -8.73
CA ARG A 213 -27.39 3.51 -7.27
C ARG A 213 -26.21 2.76 -6.67
N GLU A 214 -25.97 1.53 -7.11
CA GLU A 214 -24.82 0.71 -6.73
C GLU A 214 -23.49 1.39 -7.09
N HIS A 215 -23.37 1.87 -8.31
CA HIS A 215 -22.19 2.60 -8.78
C HIS A 215 -21.96 3.91 -8.00
N ARG A 216 -23.01 4.63 -7.63
CA ARG A 216 -22.91 5.83 -6.79
C ARG A 216 -22.35 5.51 -5.39
N LEU A 217 -22.73 4.39 -4.82
CA LEU A 217 -22.20 3.94 -3.53
C LEU A 217 -20.68 3.71 -3.62
N VAL A 218 -20.21 2.96 -4.64
CA VAL A 218 -18.78 2.72 -4.84
C VAL A 218 -18.02 4.02 -5.12
N THR A 219 -18.59 4.92 -5.93
CA THR A 219 -17.97 6.24 -6.20
C THR A 219 -17.90 7.11 -4.94
N ALA A 220 -18.91 7.06 -4.08
CA ALA A 220 -18.93 7.78 -2.82
C ALA A 220 -17.88 7.23 -1.83
N LEU A 221 -17.68 5.91 -1.84
CA LEU A 221 -16.65 5.25 -1.04
C LEU A 221 -15.22 5.59 -1.51
N GLY A 222 -15.01 5.70 -2.81
CA GLY A 222 -13.70 6.03 -3.38
C GLY A 222 -13.29 7.52 -3.28
N ARG A 223 -14.13 8.37 -2.66
CA ARG A 223 -13.81 9.78 -2.40
C ARG A 223 -13.36 9.96 -0.96
N PRO A 224 -12.31 10.78 -0.70
CA PRO A 224 -11.98 11.17 0.66
C PRO A 224 -13.23 11.76 1.34
N PRO A 225 -13.47 11.47 2.62
CA PRO A 225 -14.53 12.13 3.37
C PRO A 225 -14.29 13.65 3.39
N GLU A 226 -15.33 14.43 3.16
CA GLU A 226 -15.30 15.89 3.29
C GLU A 226 -15.83 16.25 4.68
N GLY A 227 -15.17 17.17 5.38
CA GLY A 227 -15.58 17.65 6.69
C GLY A 227 -14.40 17.91 7.63
N GLU A 228 -14.68 18.56 8.72
CA GLU A 228 -13.72 18.81 9.80
C GLU A 228 -13.65 17.59 10.74
N LEU A 229 -12.43 17.18 11.12
CA LEU A 229 -12.22 16.06 12.04
C LEU A 229 -12.78 16.39 13.42
N ASN A 230 -13.66 15.52 13.93
CA ASN A 230 -14.27 15.59 15.26
C ASN A 230 -13.90 14.33 16.05
N TYR A 231 -12.74 14.36 16.70
CA TYR A 231 -12.19 13.20 17.40
C TYR A 231 -11.57 13.58 18.75
N PRO A 232 -11.91 12.87 19.85
CA PRO A 232 -13.01 11.90 19.98
C PRO A 232 -14.39 12.57 19.96
N LEU A 233 -15.47 11.81 19.74
CA LEU A 233 -16.84 12.35 19.69
C LEU A 233 -17.30 12.88 21.06
N ALA A 234 -16.77 12.33 22.15
CA ALA A 234 -17.03 12.75 23.51
C ALA A 234 -15.76 12.69 24.38
N PRO A 235 -15.63 13.55 25.39
CA PRO A 235 -14.52 13.46 26.34
C PRO A 235 -14.47 12.11 27.04
N LEU A 236 -13.28 11.50 27.13
CA LEU A 236 -13.11 10.19 27.75
C LEU A 236 -13.24 10.29 29.29
N ARG A 237 -13.97 9.31 29.84
CA ARG A 237 -14.15 9.09 31.28
C ARG A 237 -13.40 7.82 31.65
N CYS A 238 -12.23 7.98 32.26
CA CYS A 238 -11.32 6.87 32.53
C CYS A 238 -10.85 6.94 33.98
N GLU A 239 -10.92 5.79 34.66
CA GLU A 239 -10.44 5.59 36.03
C GLU A 239 -9.56 4.33 36.06
N PRO A 240 -8.23 4.48 35.88
CA PRO A 240 -7.34 3.33 35.82
C PRO A 240 -7.26 2.60 37.16
N ARG A 241 -7.24 1.28 37.08
CA ARG A 241 -6.99 0.42 38.25
C ARG A 241 -5.57 0.62 38.79
N ARG A 242 -5.41 0.57 40.09
CA ARG A 242 -4.11 0.70 40.75
C ARG A 242 -3.73 -0.60 41.46
N PRO A 243 -2.44 -0.98 41.46
CA PRO A 243 -1.32 -0.32 40.77
C PRO A 243 -1.45 -0.44 39.25
N MET A 244 -0.98 0.59 38.52
CA MET A 244 -1.02 0.60 37.07
C MET A 244 -0.02 -0.40 36.49
N LEU A 245 -0.44 -1.13 35.45
CA LEU A 245 0.40 -2.07 34.74
C LEU A 245 1.29 -1.32 33.74
N ASN A 246 2.51 -1.82 33.54
CA ASN A 246 3.32 -1.43 32.38
C ASN A 246 2.72 -2.00 31.10
N VAL A 247 3.10 -1.44 29.96
CA VAL A 247 2.75 -1.96 28.64
C VAL A 247 4.01 -2.07 27.80
N LEU A 248 4.22 -3.21 27.16
CA LEU A 248 5.22 -3.42 26.13
C LEU A 248 4.53 -3.88 24.85
N LEU A 249 4.62 -3.06 23.80
CA LEU A 249 4.17 -3.36 22.46
C LEU A 249 5.38 -3.66 21.57
N VAL A 250 5.52 -4.92 21.16
CA VAL A 250 6.55 -5.37 20.22
C VAL A 250 5.89 -5.60 18.87
N VAL A 251 6.38 -4.92 17.86
CA VAL A 251 5.91 -5.04 16.48
C VAL A 251 7.08 -5.52 15.61
N VAL A 252 6.88 -6.61 14.89
CA VAL A 252 7.83 -7.12 13.89
C VAL A 252 7.28 -6.78 12.51
N ASP A 253 7.96 -5.87 11.80
CA ASP A 253 7.51 -5.38 10.49
C ASP A 253 7.34 -6.53 9.49
N ALA A 254 6.15 -6.62 8.90
CA ALA A 254 5.75 -7.60 7.90
C ALA A 254 5.74 -9.09 8.36
N MET A 255 5.64 -9.38 9.66
CA MET A 255 5.57 -10.76 10.14
C MET A 255 4.18 -11.36 9.90
N ARG A 256 4.12 -12.48 9.19
CA ARG A 256 2.89 -13.23 8.89
C ARG A 256 2.44 -14.08 10.09
N ALA A 257 1.14 -14.33 10.19
CA ALA A 257 0.60 -15.21 11.23
C ALA A 257 1.04 -16.68 11.08
N ASP A 258 1.23 -17.16 9.84
CA ASP A 258 1.59 -18.55 9.55
C ASP A 258 3.05 -18.90 9.89
N VAL A 259 3.92 -17.91 10.12
CA VAL A 259 5.30 -18.15 10.58
C VAL A 259 5.39 -18.36 12.10
N LEU A 260 4.31 -18.11 12.85
CA LEU A 260 4.26 -18.35 14.30
C LEU A 260 4.14 -19.86 14.59
N GLY A 261 5.28 -20.51 14.62
CA GLY A 261 5.39 -21.94 14.86
C GLY A 261 6.80 -22.35 15.33
N PRO A 262 6.98 -23.58 15.85
CA PRO A 262 8.22 -24.00 16.50
C PRO A 262 9.44 -24.04 15.58
N SER A 263 9.24 -24.12 14.27
CA SER A 263 10.34 -24.16 13.29
C SER A 263 10.92 -22.77 12.96
N LEU A 264 10.07 -21.75 12.91
CA LEU A 264 10.45 -20.39 12.47
C LEU A 264 10.47 -19.38 13.61
N ALA A 265 9.55 -19.52 14.58
CA ALA A 265 9.44 -18.63 15.73
C ALA A 265 9.30 -19.41 17.06
N PRO A 266 10.33 -20.21 17.45
CA PRO A 266 10.26 -21.07 18.63
C PRO A 266 10.06 -20.28 19.93
N ARG A 267 10.71 -19.12 20.10
CA ARG A 267 10.60 -18.31 21.32
C ARG A 267 9.22 -17.67 21.47
N LEU A 268 8.65 -17.14 20.38
CA LEU A 268 7.29 -16.61 20.38
C LEU A 268 6.26 -17.74 20.54
N THR A 269 6.53 -18.93 20.02
CA THR A 269 5.67 -20.11 20.21
C THR A 269 5.65 -20.53 21.67
N GLU A 270 6.81 -20.55 22.35
CA GLU A 270 6.92 -20.80 23.78
C GLU A 270 6.19 -19.72 24.59
N PHE A 271 6.44 -18.44 24.29
CA PHE A 271 5.74 -17.33 24.93
C PHE A 271 4.22 -17.43 24.81
N ALA A 272 3.72 -17.84 23.64
CA ALA A 272 2.29 -18.00 23.38
C ALA A 272 1.62 -19.09 24.24
N GLN A 273 2.37 -20.08 24.78
CA GLN A 273 1.82 -21.08 25.68
C GLN A 273 1.39 -20.48 27.04
N GLY A 274 2.08 -19.42 27.47
CA GLY A 274 1.77 -18.68 28.72
C GLY A 274 0.96 -17.39 28.48
N ALA A 275 0.39 -17.21 27.30
CA ALA A 275 -0.28 -15.98 26.87
C ALA A 275 -1.63 -16.28 26.17
N ILE A 276 -2.35 -15.24 25.79
CA ILE A 276 -3.56 -15.34 24.97
C ILE A 276 -3.14 -15.17 23.50
N ARG A 277 -3.37 -16.21 22.70
CA ARG A 277 -3.10 -16.20 21.26
C ARG A 277 -4.39 -15.97 20.48
N PHE A 278 -4.35 -15.03 19.55
CA PHE A 278 -5.45 -14.71 18.65
C PHE A 278 -5.16 -15.32 17.27
N ASP A 279 -5.85 -16.40 16.92
CA ASP A 279 -5.54 -17.19 15.72
C ASP A 279 -6.06 -16.58 14.42
N ALA A 280 -7.03 -15.68 14.49
CA ALA A 280 -7.61 -14.99 13.33
C ALA A 280 -7.56 -13.46 13.51
N HIS A 281 -6.34 -12.94 13.71
CA HIS A 281 -6.11 -11.51 13.89
C HIS A 281 -5.63 -10.85 12.59
N TYR A 282 -6.29 -9.75 12.22
CA TYR A 282 -6.03 -9.05 10.97
C TYR A 282 -5.51 -7.63 11.21
N SER A 283 -4.52 -7.24 10.43
CA SER A 283 -4.11 -5.84 10.35
C SER A 283 -5.23 -4.95 9.79
N GLY A 284 -5.23 -3.67 10.15
CA GLY A 284 -6.08 -2.67 9.52
C GLY A 284 -5.57 -2.18 8.16
N GLY A 285 -4.46 -2.75 7.67
CA GLY A 285 -3.92 -2.45 6.35
C GLY A 285 -2.78 -3.37 5.94
N ASN A 286 -2.42 -3.29 4.68
CA ASN A 286 -1.40 -4.13 4.05
C ASN A 286 -0.03 -3.45 3.95
N ALA A 287 0.17 -2.34 4.67
CA ALA A 287 1.42 -1.58 4.73
C ALA A 287 1.54 -0.87 6.09
N SER A 288 2.77 -0.52 6.50
CA SER A 288 3.08 -0.04 7.84
C SER A 288 2.28 1.21 8.24
N ARG A 289 2.08 2.17 7.33
CA ARG A 289 1.21 3.34 7.56
C ARG A 289 -0.16 2.94 8.10
N ALA A 290 -0.84 2.06 7.39
CA ALA A 290 -2.21 1.67 7.69
C ALA A 290 -2.29 0.70 8.88
N GLY A 291 -1.36 -0.26 8.96
CA GLY A 291 -1.28 -1.20 10.07
C GLY A 291 -1.01 -0.49 11.41
N MET A 292 -0.01 0.39 11.43
CA MET A 292 0.32 1.16 12.64
C MET A 292 -0.78 2.15 13.03
N PHE A 293 -1.39 2.84 12.04
CA PHE A 293 -2.50 3.73 12.33
C PHE A 293 -3.64 2.98 13.03
N SER A 294 -4.08 1.86 12.46
CA SER A 294 -5.17 1.07 13.04
C SER A 294 -4.83 0.52 14.44
N LEU A 295 -3.57 0.12 14.65
CA LEU A 295 -3.10 -0.42 15.93
C LEU A 295 -3.17 0.62 17.06
N PHE A 296 -2.77 1.87 16.78
CA PHE A 296 -2.73 2.93 17.78
C PHE A 296 -4.05 3.68 17.96
N TYR A 297 -4.81 3.90 16.87
CA TYR A 297 -6.06 4.68 16.94
C TYR A 297 -7.29 3.81 17.13
N GLY A 298 -7.23 2.52 16.78
CA GLY A 298 -8.41 1.68 16.70
C GLY A 298 -9.35 2.10 15.54
N LEU A 299 -8.84 2.79 14.52
CA LEU A 299 -9.58 3.35 13.39
C LEU A 299 -9.04 2.82 12.06
N PRO A 300 -9.88 2.72 11.01
CA PRO A 300 -9.38 2.48 9.65
C PRO A 300 -8.42 3.59 9.21
N ALA A 301 -7.35 3.22 8.51
CA ALA A 301 -6.39 4.20 8.05
C ALA A 301 -6.89 5.09 6.88
N THR A 302 -8.14 4.97 6.49
CA THR A 302 -8.83 5.96 5.64
C THR A 302 -8.96 7.34 6.30
N TYR A 303 -8.76 7.43 7.61
CA TYR A 303 -8.67 8.68 8.36
C TYR A 303 -7.27 9.29 8.42
N TRP A 304 -6.26 8.56 7.97
CA TRP A 304 -4.85 8.89 8.21
C TRP A 304 -4.48 10.32 7.82
N ASP A 305 -4.86 10.78 6.61
CA ASP A 305 -4.53 12.12 6.11
C ASP A 305 -5.04 13.22 7.06
N ALA A 306 -6.29 13.11 7.53
CA ALA A 306 -6.88 14.10 8.42
C ALA A 306 -6.16 14.18 9.78
N PHE A 307 -5.74 13.05 10.33
CA PHE A 307 -4.98 13.00 11.58
C PHE A 307 -3.55 13.52 11.42
N ALA A 308 -2.88 13.19 10.30
CA ALA A 308 -1.53 13.64 9.98
C ALA A 308 -1.48 15.15 9.73
N ASP A 309 -2.47 15.71 9.02
CA ASP A 309 -2.55 17.14 8.72
C ASP A 309 -2.72 17.98 10.00
N LEU A 310 -3.49 17.49 10.97
CA LEU A 310 -3.72 18.14 12.25
C LEU A 310 -2.65 17.78 13.31
N ALA A 311 -1.75 16.86 13.02
CA ALA A 311 -0.85 16.23 13.98
C ALA A 311 -1.63 15.83 15.26
N GLN A 312 -2.78 15.16 15.07
CA GLN A 312 -3.67 14.75 16.15
C GLN A 312 -3.31 13.36 16.66
N PRO A 313 -2.79 13.20 17.90
CA PRO A 313 -2.45 11.90 18.44
C PRO A 313 -3.71 11.07 18.75
N PRO A 314 -3.57 9.72 18.85
CA PRO A 314 -4.65 8.87 19.35
C PRO A 314 -4.90 9.13 20.85
N VAL A 315 -6.15 9.04 21.27
CA VAL A 315 -6.51 9.17 22.69
C VAL A 315 -5.76 8.19 23.59
N LEU A 316 -5.34 7.04 23.07
CA LEU A 316 -4.49 6.08 23.77
C LEU A 316 -3.16 6.70 24.22
N MET A 317 -2.47 7.42 23.33
CA MET A 317 -1.20 8.06 23.66
C MET A 317 -1.39 9.26 24.59
N ASP A 318 -2.50 9.98 24.46
CA ASP A 318 -2.85 11.05 25.40
C ASP A 318 -3.07 10.49 26.82
N LEU A 319 -3.67 9.31 26.96
CA LEU A 319 -3.85 8.67 28.27
C LEU A 319 -2.52 8.18 28.85
N PHE A 320 -1.63 7.58 28.08
CA PHE A 320 -0.29 7.26 28.58
C PHE A 320 0.41 8.47 29.14
N ARG A 321 0.35 9.60 28.48
CA ARG A 321 0.93 10.88 28.97
C ARG A 321 0.18 11.42 30.20
N ARG A 322 -1.13 11.42 30.17
CA ARG A 322 -1.99 11.91 31.26
C ARG A 322 -1.75 11.16 32.57
N TYR A 323 -1.51 9.85 32.46
CA TYR A 323 -1.26 8.98 33.62
C TYR A 323 0.23 8.75 33.90
N ASP A 324 1.08 9.64 33.42
CA ASP A 324 2.50 9.75 33.74
C ASP A 324 3.33 8.49 33.39
N TYR A 325 2.98 7.80 32.29
CA TYR A 325 3.81 6.72 31.77
C TYR A 325 5.13 7.25 31.21
N GLN A 326 6.23 6.56 31.54
CA GLN A 326 7.50 6.78 30.86
C GLN A 326 7.44 6.13 29.48
N LEU A 327 7.77 6.88 28.43
CA LEU A 327 7.67 6.41 27.04
C LEU A 327 9.02 5.93 26.54
N GLY A 328 9.16 4.61 26.33
CA GLY A 328 10.31 3.97 25.69
C GLY A 328 9.99 3.60 24.25
N LEU A 329 10.28 4.51 23.31
CA LEU A 329 9.87 4.39 21.91
C LEU A 329 11.09 4.11 21.03
N PHE A 330 11.19 2.90 20.46
CA PHE A 330 12.35 2.44 19.69
C PHE A 330 11.91 1.86 18.35
N SER A 331 12.52 2.30 17.27
CA SER A 331 12.30 1.78 15.92
C SER A 331 13.61 1.66 15.16
N SER A 332 13.82 0.54 14.50
CA SER A 332 14.91 0.31 13.53
C SER A 332 14.45 0.55 12.08
N SER A 333 13.14 0.75 11.87
CA SER A 333 12.52 1.11 10.60
C SER A 333 12.34 2.63 10.48
N PRO A 334 12.33 3.21 9.28
CA PRO A 334 12.16 4.65 9.06
C PRO A 334 10.69 5.10 9.25
N VAL A 335 10.16 4.93 10.47
CA VAL A 335 8.75 5.20 10.81
C VAL A 335 8.38 6.69 10.83
N TYR A 336 9.36 7.59 10.86
CA TYR A 336 9.18 9.05 10.76
C TYR A 336 9.41 9.57 9.34
N SER A 337 9.62 8.67 8.39
CA SER A 337 9.60 9.02 6.98
C SER A 337 8.19 9.50 6.59
N TRP A 338 8.11 10.37 5.58
CA TRP A 338 6.83 10.86 5.04
C TRP A 338 5.88 9.75 4.49
N VAL A 339 6.35 8.49 4.43
CA VAL A 339 5.51 7.33 4.06
C VAL A 339 4.68 6.85 5.24
N VAL A 340 5.25 6.86 6.46
CA VAL A 340 4.62 6.29 7.66
C VAL A 340 4.17 7.39 8.63
N GLU A 341 4.97 8.46 8.80
CA GLU A 341 4.71 9.67 9.59
C GLU A 341 4.13 9.39 10.99
N LEU A 342 4.75 8.46 11.74
CA LEU A 342 4.33 8.21 13.12
C LEU A 342 4.52 9.44 14.02
N ASP A 343 5.50 10.30 13.73
CA ASP A 343 5.75 11.56 14.44
C ASP A 343 4.64 12.62 14.22
N ARG A 344 3.87 12.50 13.15
CA ARG A 344 2.71 13.34 12.85
C ARG A 344 1.37 12.68 13.19
N THR A 345 1.37 11.38 13.45
CA THR A 345 0.18 10.59 13.78
C THR A 345 0.28 9.97 15.17
N ALA A 346 0.56 8.68 15.29
CA ALA A 346 0.53 7.93 16.56
C ALA A 346 1.42 8.53 17.64
N LEU A 347 2.56 9.10 17.29
CA LEU A 347 3.52 9.72 18.22
C LEU A 347 3.53 11.25 18.12
N ALA A 348 2.48 11.84 17.53
CA ALA A 348 2.35 13.28 17.43
C ALA A 348 2.38 13.95 18.83
N ARG A 349 2.94 15.16 18.88
CA ARG A 349 3.03 15.98 20.09
C ARG A 349 3.78 15.34 21.27
N ILE A 350 4.59 14.30 21.03
CA ILE A 350 5.49 13.75 22.05
C ILE A 350 6.73 14.66 22.13
N PRO A 351 7.01 15.28 23.28
CA PRO A 351 8.19 16.13 23.43
C PRO A 351 9.46 15.27 23.38
N ASN A 352 10.49 15.81 22.74
CA ASN A 352 11.80 15.15 22.61
C ASN A 352 11.70 13.72 22.04
N LEU A 353 10.83 13.52 21.05
CA LEU A 353 10.66 12.23 20.40
C LEU A 353 12.01 11.72 19.90
N ARG A 354 12.38 10.51 20.35
CA ARG A 354 13.63 9.89 19.96
C ARG A 354 13.61 9.55 18.46
N ARG A 355 14.75 9.78 17.80
CA ARG A 355 14.94 9.36 16.40
C ARG A 355 15.03 7.84 16.31
N GLU A 356 14.83 7.31 15.09
CA GLU A 356 15.02 5.90 14.80
C GLU A 356 16.45 5.44 15.14
N THR A 357 16.58 4.18 15.47
CA THR A 357 17.88 3.55 15.74
C THR A 357 18.72 3.54 14.48
N ILE A 358 19.93 4.07 14.58
CA ILE A 358 20.94 4.04 13.52
C ILE A 358 22.04 3.03 13.89
N SER A 359 22.72 2.51 12.87
CA SER A 359 23.84 1.60 13.06
C SER A 359 25.06 2.06 12.25
N PRO A 360 26.28 1.99 12.82
CA PRO A 360 27.49 2.20 12.04
C PRO A 360 27.75 1.08 11.02
N VAL A 361 27.17 -0.09 11.24
CA VAL A 361 27.21 -1.22 10.30
C VAL A 361 25.94 -1.21 9.45
N PRO A 362 26.03 -1.30 8.11
CA PRO A 362 24.85 -1.38 7.24
C PRO A 362 23.97 -2.60 7.56
N GLY A 363 22.69 -2.47 7.25
CA GLY A 363 21.72 -3.55 7.34
C GLY A 363 20.69 -3.43 8.47
N ALA A 364 19.50 -3.97 8.22
CA ALA A 364 18.39 -3.91 9.17
C ALA A 364 18.66 -4.75 10.42
N ALA A 365 19.24 -5.94 10.27
CA ALA A 365 19.58 -6.80 11.41
C ALA A 365 20.56 -6.15 12.41
N ALA A 366 21.50 -5.34 11.93
CA ALA A 366 22.41 -4.61 12.79
C ALA A 366 21.66 -3.54 13.60
N ARG A 367 20.73 -2.81 12.96
CA ARG A 367 19.87 -1.83 13.66
C ARG A 367 18.97 -2.51 14.70
N ASP A 368 18.42 -3.67 14.37
CA ASP A 368 17.55 -4.44 15.28
C ASP A 368 18.29 -4.90 16.54
N ARG A 369 19.55 -5.31 16.42
CA ARG A 369 20.40 -5.63 17.58
C ARG A 369 20.61 -4.41 18.47
N ILE A 370 20.98 -3.28 17.87
CA ILE A 370 21.22 -2.01 18.58
C ILE A 370 19.93 -1.54 19.25
N LEU A 371 18.77 -1.59 18.55
CA LEU A 371 17.48 -1.27 19.13
C LEU A 371 17.23 -2.07 20.42
N THR A 372 17.52 -3.37 20.37
CA THR A 372 17.34 -4.24 21.53
C THR A 372 18.26 -3.85 22.71
N ASP A 373 19.50 -3.51 22.44
CA ASP A 373 20.45 -3.04 23.47
C ASP A 373 20.05 -1.66 24.02
N GLU A 374 19.61 -0.73 23.18
CA GLU A 374 19.07 0.57 23.60
C GLU A 374 17.83 0.45 24.47
N TRP A 375 16.96 -0.55 24.20
CA TRP A 375 15.83 -0.87 25.05
C TRP A 375 16.28 -1.34 26.45
N TYR A 376 17.30 -2.22 26.54
CA TYR A 376 17.82 -2.67 27.83
C TYR A 376 18.40 -1.54 28.65
N ASP A 377 19.14 -0.65 28.02
CA ASP A 377 19.72 0.53 28.63
C ASP A 377 18.66 1.48 29.16
N TRP A 378 17.63 1.74 28.36
CA TRP A 378 16.51 2.59 28.76
C TRP A 378 15.75 1.97 29.91
N LEU A 379 15.42 0.66 29.82
CA LEU A 379 14.69 -0.07 30.84
C LEU A 379 15.46 -0.10 32.18
N GLY A 380 16.78 -0.13 32.13
CA GLY A 380 17.66 -0.05 33.31
C GLY A 380 17.71 1.32 33.98
N ARG A 381 17.53 2.39 33.21
CA ARG A 381 17.65 3.79 33.69
C ARG A 381 16.30 4.44 34.05
N ARG A 382 15.17 3.77 33.74
CA ARG A 382 13.83 4.31 34.02
C ARG A 382 13.59 4.44 35.54
N ASP A 383 12.69 5.31 35.92
CA ASP A 383 12.20 5.39 37.28
C ASP A 383 11.28 4.17 37.58
N PRO A 384 11.65 3.27 38.52
CA PRO A 384 10.89 2.08 38.82
C PRO A 384 9.55 2.36 39.51
N SER A 385 9.32 3.57 40.05
CA SER A 385 8.09 3.97 40.72
C SER A 385 6.97 4.33 39.76
N ARG A 386 7.32 4.62 38.50
CA ARG A 386 6.38 5.03 37.45
C ARG A 386 6.13 3.88 36.48
N PRO A 387 4.91 3.74 35.93
CA PRO A 387 4.64 2.79 34.86
C PRO A 387 5.33 3.21 33.56
N PHE A 388 5.55 2.28 32.65
CA PHE A 388 6.09 2.55 31.33
C PHE A 388 5.19 2.05 30.20
N PHE A 389 5.26 2.72 29.05
CA PHE A 389 4.86 2.23 27.75
C PHE A 389 6.11 2.05 26.90
N GLY A 390 6.46 0.79 26.59
CA GLY A 390 7.51 0.41 25.66
C GLY A 390 6.94 0.09 24.29
N PHE A 391 7.56 0.63 23.25
CA PHE A 391 7.26 0.33 21.85
C PHE A 391 8.56 -0.03 21.14
N LEU A 392 8.62 -1.28 20.63
CA LEU A 392 9.76 -1.80 19.88
C LEU A 392 9.29 -2.19 18.48
N PHE A 393 9.88 -1.59 17.45
CA PHE A 393 9.53 -1.86 16.06
C PHE A 393 10.74 -2.36 15.27
N TYR A 394 10.74 -3.65 14.92
CA TYR A 394 11.83 -4.38 14.26
C TYR A 394 11.65 -4.45 12.74
N ASN A 395 12.75 -4.36 11.97
CA ASN A 395 12.73 -4.13 10.53
C ASN A 395 13.33 -5.24 9.65
N ALA A 396 14.17 -6.14 10.17
CA ALA A 396 14.95 -7.07 9.34
C ALA A 396 14.09 -7.99 8.45
N ALA A 397 12.85 -8.31 8.85
CA ALA A 397 11.97 -9.18 8.07
C ALA A 397 11.48 -8.48 6.79
N VAL A 398 10.93 -7.27 6.88
CA VAL A 398 10.46 -6.51 5.71
C VAL A 398 11.61 -6.13 4.77
N ALA A 399 12.80 -5.92 5.30
CA ALA A 399 14.00 -5.61 4.53
C ALA A 399 14.63 -6.84 3.84
N PHE A 400 14.26 -8.06 4.22
CA PHE A 400 14.92 -9.30 3.81
C PHE A 400 16.42 -9.33 4.16
N GLU A 401 16.79 -8.75 5.30
CA GLU A 401 18.17 -8.57 5.74
C GLU A 401 18.46 -9.27 7.07
N PRO A 402 18.46 -10.63 7.12
CA PRO A 402 19.00 -11.36 8.26
C PRO A 402 20.51 -11.08 8.39
N PRO A 403 21.15 -11.34 9.55
CA PRO A 403 22.59 -11.32 9.64
C PRO A 403 23.23 -12.32 8.67
N ASP A 404 24.37 -11.95 8.06
CA ASP A 404 25.03 -12.80 7.05
C ASP A 404 25.55 -14.12 7.62
N ASP A 405 25.90 -14.14 8.93
CA ASP A 405 26.34 -15.30 9.68
C ASP A 405 25.19 -16.17 10.23
N TYR A 406 23.93 -15.75 10.01
CA TYR A 406 22.78 -16.48 10.54
C TYR A 406 22.36 -17.62 9.61
N PRO A 407 22.24 -18.87 10.11
CA PRO A 407 21.94 -20.01 9.26
C PRO A 407 20.57 -19.86 8.57
N PRO A 408 20.46 -20.15 7.26
CA PRO A 408 19.20 -20.07 6.54
C PRO A 408 18.11 -20.91 7.21
N ALA A 409 16.93 -20.34 7.43
CA ALA A 409 15.78 -21.06 7.98
C ALA A 409 15.24 -22.10 6.98
N VAL A 410 15.33 -21.78 5.68
CA VAL A 410 14.92 -22.66 4.59
C VAL A 410 16.02 -22.64 3.52
N PRO A 411 16.50 -23.82 3.07
CA PRO A 411 17.51 -23.90 1.99
C PRO A 411 17.01 -23.27 0.69
N VAL A 412 17.91 -22.62 -0.03
CA VAL A 412 17.63 -22.07 -1.35
C VAL A 412 18.13 -23.05 -2.42
N PRO A 413 17.27 -23.59 -3.30
CA PRO A 413 17.69 -24.46 -4.38
C PRO A 413 18.65 -23.76 -5.37
N PRO A 414 19.62 -24.48 -5.96
CA PRO A 414 20.44 -23.93 -7.04
C PRO A 414 19.55 -23.42 -8.19
N GLY A 415 19.88 -22.24 -8.73
CA GLY A 415 19.10 -21.64 -9.82
C GLY A 415 17.75 -21.03 -9.42
N ALA A 416 17.43 -20.96 -8.13
CA ALA A 416 16.20 -20.37 -7.65
C ALA A 416 16.00 -18.92 -8.13
N SER A 417 14.74 -18.52 -8.32
CA SER A 417 14.39 -17.14 -8.67
C SER A 417 14.76 -16.18 -7.54
N GLU A 418 14.83 -14.88 -7.85
CA GLU A 418 15.09 -13.85 -6.83
C GLU A 418 14.03 -13.87 -5.72
N TRP A 419 12.77 -14.11 -6.05
CA TRP A 419 11.69 -14.15 -5.05
C TRP A 419 11.78 -15.36 -4.13
N VAL A 420 12.26 -16.51 -4.61
CA VAL A 420 12.55 -17.67 -3.75
C VAL A 420 13.71 -17.35 -2.78
N ARG A 421 14.75 -16.66 -3.26
CA ARG A 421 15.85 -16.19 -2.40
C ARG A 421 15.34 -15.17 -1.34
N ARG A 422 14.55 -14.19 -1.75
CA ARG A 422 13.94 -13.21 -0.83
C ARG A 422 13.05 -13.87 0.22
N HIS A 423 12.24 -14.85 -0.19
CA HIS A 423 11.42 -15.62 0.76
C HIS A 423 12.26 -16.36 1.79
N SER A 424 13.32 -17.06 1.38
CA SER A 424 14.25 -17.71 2.31
C SER A 424 14.92 -16.70 3.27
N ARG A 425 15.36 -15.55 2.75
CA ARG A 425 15.92 -14.46 3.59
C ARG A 425 14.90 -13.88 4.57
N TYR A 426 13.64 -13.71 4.13
CA TYR A 426 12.54 -13.29 4.99
C TYR A 426 12.34 -14.27 6.17
N LEU A 427 12.22 -15.56 5.89
CA LEU A 427 12.03 -16.58 6.93
C LEU A 427 13.24 -16.64 7.88
N THR A 428 14.45 -16.45 7.36
CA THR A 428 15.67 -16.37 8.17
C THR A 428 15.67 -15.13 9.07
N ALA A 429 15.23 -13.99 8.54
CA ALA A 429 15.08 -12.76 9.32
C ALA A 429 14.02 -12.88 10.42
N VAL A 430 12.88 -13.52 10.12
CA VAL A 430 11.85 -13.83 11.14
C VAL A 430 12.45 -14.66 12.27
N ARG A 431 13.20 -15.72 11.97
CA ARG A 431 13.86 -16.57 12.97
C ARG A 431 14.90 -15.81 13.80
N PHE A 432 15.63 -14.89 13.17
CA PHE A 432 16.55 -13.99 13.86
C PHE A 432 15.81 -13.04 14.82
N LEU A 433 14.71 -12.44 14.36
CA LEU A 433 13.90 -11.52 15.16
C LEU A 433 13.20 -12.24 16.32
N ASP A 434 12.74 -13.47 16.10
CA ASP A 434 12.21 -14.32 17.17
C ASP A 434 13.22 -14.48 18.32
N ALA A 435 14.49 -14.70 18.00
CA ALA A 435 15.55 -14.79 19.01
C ALA A 435 15.77 -13.44 19.74
N LEU A 436 15.72 -12.30 19.04
CA LEU A 436 15.84 -10.98 19.68
C LEU A 436 14.66 -10.67 20.60
N VAL A 437 13.43 -10.91 20.12
CA VAL A 437 12.21 -10.72 20.92
C VAL A 437 12.24 -11.67 22.14
N GLY A 438 12.67 -12.92 21.96
CA GLY A 438 12.87 -13.86 23.06
C GLY A 438 13.79 -13.32 24.15
N ARG A 439 14.92 -12.67 23.76
CA ARG A 439 15.84 -12.01 24.71
C ARG A 439 15.17 -10.87 25.48
N VAL A 440 14.30 -10.07 24.81
CA VAL A 440 13.53 -9.01 25.48
C VAL A 440 12.58 -9.60 26.53
N LEU A 441 11.88 -10.67 26.17
CA LEU A 441 10.97 -11.37 27.09
C LEU A 441 11.71 -11.97 28.30
N ASP A 442 12.87 -12.60 28.06
CA ASP A 442 13.74 -13.15 29.13
C ASP A 442 14.26 -12.04 30.07
N ASP A 443 14.60 -10.86 29.54
CA ASP A 443 15.05 -9.74 30.36
C ASP A 443 13.94 -9.22 31.27
N LEU A 444 12.71 -9.10 30.76
CA LEU A 444 11.55 -8.72 31.58
C LEU A 444 11.32 -9.75 32.70
N ALA A 445 11.39 -11.04 32.39
CA ALA A 445 11.22 -12.10 33.37
C ALA A 445 12.33 -12.07 34.45
N ARG A 446 13.60 -11.93 34.06
CA ARG A 446 14.73 -11.79 35.00
C ARG A 446 14.59 -10.61 35.95
N ARG A 447 14.01 -9.48 35.45
CA ARG A 447 13.73 -8.28 36.24
C ARG A 447 12.42 -8.37 37.03
N LYS A 448 11.65 -9.46 36.91
CA LYS A 448 10.32 -9.66 37.50
C LYS A 448 9.33 -8.56 37.05
N LEU A 449 9.52 -8.04 35.86
CA LEU A 449 8.65 -7.00 35.28
C LEU A 449 7.48 -7.61 34.51
N ASP A 450 7.62 -8.82 34.02
CA ASP A 450 6.61 -9.57 33.25
C ASP A 450 5.31 -9.81 34.04
N GLU A 451 5.39 -9.95 35.38
CA GLU A 451 4.23 -10.10 36.27
C GLU A 451 3.33 -8.85 36.35
N ARG A 452 3.86 -7.69 35.96
CA ARG A 452 3.17 -6.41 36.01
C ARG A 452 3.21 -5.63 34.68
N THR A 453 3.47 -6.33 33.59
CA THR A 453 3.54 -5.76 32.24
C THR A 453 2.54 -6.48 31.32
N VAL A 454 1.67 -5.72 30.68
CA VAL A 454 0.91 -6.19 29.51
C VAL A 454 1.89 -6.27 28.36
N ILE A 455 2.17 -7.48 27.87
CA ILE A 455 3.09 -7.71 26.76
C ILE A 455 2.26 -8.08 25.53
N ILE A 456 2.37 -7.27 24.48
CA ILE A 456 1.68 -7.44 23.20
C ILE A 456 2.75 -7.67 22.13
N VAL A 457 2.71 -8.81 21.46
CA VAL A 457 3.57 -9.11 20.32
C VAL A 457 2.70 -9.27 19.09
N THR A 458 2.98 -8.47 18.04
CA THR A 458 2.22 -8.47 16.80
C THR A 458 3.11 -8.06 15.62
N SER A 459 2.51 -7.90 14.46
CA SER A 459 3.08 -7.28 13.28
C SER A 459 2.16 -6.16 12.80
N ASP A 460 2.66 -5.22 12.04
CA ASP A 460 1.86 -4.16 11.42
C ASP A 460 1.09 -4.64 10.18
N HIS A 461 1.66 -5.57 9.39
CA HIS A 461 1.05 -6.26 8.25
C HIS A 461 1.81 -7.56 7.96
N GLY A 462 1.44 -8.28 6.90
CA GLY A 462 2.16 -9.46 6.43
C GLY A 462 2.95 -9.19 5.13
N MET A 463 3.39 -10.28 4.49
CA MET A 463 4.25 -10.27 3.29
C MET A 463 3.84 -11.41 2.35
N GLU A 464 3.90 -11.17 1.04
CA GLU A 464 3.54 -12.17 0.02
C GLU A 464 4.67 -12.36 -0.99
N PHE A 465 4.86 -13.59 -1.45
CA PHE A 465 5.90 -13.98 -2.40
C PHE A 465 5.33 -14.67 -3.64
N ASP A 466 4.06 -14.37 -3.97
CA ASP A 466 3.29 -14.96 -5.07
C ASP A 466 2.85 -16.41 -4.80
N GLU A 467 2.68 -16.79 -3.54
CA GLU A 467 2.27 -18.16 -3.18
C GLU A 467 0.90 -18.54 -3.76
N ASN A 468 0.03 -17.55 -3.95
CA ASN A 468 -1.30 -17.73 -4.57
C ASN A 468 -1.24 -17.80 -6.11
N GLY A 469 -0.08 -17.61 -6.75
CA GLY A 469 0.08 -17.60 -8.19
C GLY A 469 -0.68 -16.47 -8.92
N GLN A 470 -1.04 -15.40 -8.19
CA GLN A 470 -1.79 -14.25 -8.73
C GLN A 470 -0.88 -13.06 -9.09
N GLY A 471 0.43 -13.22 -8.98
CA GLY A 471 1.43 -12.20 -9.30
C GLY A 471 1.59 -11.12 -8.22
N PHE A 472 1.05 -11.30 -7.01
CA PHE A 472 1.24 -10.37 -5.89
C PHE A 472 2.50 -10.72 -5.11
N ARG A 473 3.30 -9.69 -4.80
CA ARG A 473 4.58 -9.82 -4.12
C ARG A 473 4.84 -8.61 -3.25
N GLY A 474 5.56 -8.81 -2.14
CA GLY A 474 5.82 -7.75 -1.19
C GLY A 474 4.63 -7.47 -0.26
N HIS A 475 4.46 -6.24 0.12
CA HIS A 475 3.35 -5.71 0.92
C HIS A 475 2.75 -4.49 0.21
N GLY A 476 1.58 -4.01 0.66
CA GLY A 476 0.90 -2.87 0.02
C GLY A 476 0.32 -3.17 -1.37
N THR A 477 0.34 -4.43 -1.81
CA THR A 477 -0.03 -4.83 -3.17
C THR A 477 -1.35 -5.60 -3.25
N ALA A 478 -1.75 -6.23 -2.14
CA ALA A 478 -2.94 -7.07 -2.04
C ALA A 478 -3.55 -7.02 -0.63
N TYR A 479 -4.83 -7.35 -0.53
CA TYR A 479 -5.52 -7.60 0.74
C TYR A 479 -5.71 -9.10 0.97
N SER A 480 -4.73 -9.89 0.52
CA SER A 480 -4.70 -11.33 0.72
C SER A 480 -4.49 -11.67 2.19
N GLN A 481 -4.79 -12.90 2.57
CA GLN A 481 -4.49 -13.37 3.93
C GLN A 481 -2.98 -13.26 4.27
N LEU A 482 -2.10 -13.43 3.26
CA LEU A 482 -0.65 -13.33 3.44
C LEU A 482 -0.17 -11.92 3.81
N GLN A 483 -0.89 -10.88 3.36
CA GLN A 483 -0.56 -9.49 3.70
C GLN A 483 -1.39 -8.91 4.86
N MET A 484 -2.54 -9.53 5.20
CA MET A 484 -3.47 -8.99 6.20
C MET A 484 -3.52 -9.79 7.50
N HIS A 485 -3.28 -11.11 7.47
CA HIS A 485 -3.33 -11.96 8.65
C HIS A 485 -1.99 -11.90 9.39
N THR A 486 -2.00 -11.25 10.55
CA THR A 486 -0.82 -11.01 11.41
C THR A 486 -0.92 -11.81 12.71
N PRO A 487 0.21 -12.17 13.34
CA PRO A 487 0.19 -12.76 14.66
C PRO A 487 -0.27 -11.72 15.70
N LEU A 488 -1.03 -12.17 16.69
CA LEU A 488 -1.27 -11.40 17.92
C LEU A 488 -1.19 -12.34 19.12
N VAL A 489 -0.25 -12.04 20.02
CA VAL A 489 -0.07 -12.76 21.28
C VAL A 489 -0.02 -11.74 22.40
N ILE A 490 -0.88 -11.90 23.41
CA ILE A 490 -0.98 -10.97 24.55
C ILE A 490 -0.82 -11.72 25.85
N ARG A 491 0.21 -11.39 26.62
CA ARG A 491 0.30 -11.76 28.02
C ARG A 491 -0.25 -10.61 28.86
N TRP A 492 -1.34 -10.89 29.57
CA TRP A 492 -2.00 -9.88 30.40
C TRP A 492 -1.97 -10.34 31.86
N PRO A 493 -1.32 -9.61 32.76
CA PRO A 493 -1.28 -9.97 34.17
C PRO A 493 -2.67 -10.20 34.77
N GLY A 494 -2.85 -11.37 35.42
CA GLY A 494 -4.14 -11.74 35.99
C GLY A 494 -5.15 -12.37 35.03
N ARG A 495 -4.82 -12.53 33.76
CA ARG A 495 -5.63 -13.29 32.79
C ARG A 495 -4.99 -14.64 32.49
N PRO A 496 -5.77 -15.72 32.41
CA PRO A 496 -5.24 -17.04 32.06
C PRO A 496 -4.81 -17.08 30.58
N PRO A 497 -3.82 -17.94 30.25
CA PRO A 497 -3.49 -18.20 28.85
C PRO A 497 -4.66 -18.88 28.13
N GLY A 498 -4.72 -18.70 26.81
CA GLY A 498 -5.80 -19.29 26.02
C GLY A 498 -5.67 -18.99 24.52
N ARG A 499 -6.65 -19.47 23.77
CA ARG A 499 -6.74 -19.23 22.32
C ARG A 499 -8.07 -18.58 21.98
N VAL A 500 -8.00 -17.51 21.18
CA VAL A 500 -9.17 -16.80 20.61
C VAL A 500 -9.23 -17.12 19.12
N LEU A 501 -10.25 -17.89 18.72
CA LEU A 501 -10.42 -18.37 17.34
C LEU A 501 -11.23 -17.43 16.46
N ARG A 502 -12.01 -16.52 17.07
CA ARG A 502 -12.81 -15.53 16.34
C ARG A 502 -11.97 -14.48 15.66
N ARG A 503 -12.51 -13.87 14.61
CA ARG A 503 -11.84 -12.76 13.91
C ARG A 503 -11.69 -11.54 14.82
N THR A 504 -10.48 -11.01 14.87
CA THR A 504 -10.10 -9.79 15.57
C THR A 504 -9.27 -8.91 14.64
N SER A 505 -9.11 -7.65 14.99
CA SER A 505 -8.38 -6.68 14.16
C SER A 505 -7.47 -5.79 15.01
N HIS A 506 -6.48 -5.17 14.38
CA HIS A 506 -5.69 -4.08 14.99
C HIS A 506 -6.58 -2.99 15.59
N ASN A 507 -7.74 -2.72 14.97
CA ASN A 507 -8.68 -1.74 15.51
C ASN A 507 -9.17 -2.07 16.93
N ASP A 508 -9.04 -3.32 17.36
CA ASP A 508 -9.48 -3.80 18.68
C ASP A 508 -8.45 -3.56 19.79
N VAL A 509 -7.18 -3.30 19.45
CA VAL A 509 -6.10 -3.17 20.43
C VAL A 509 -6.25 -1.90 21.28
N ALA A 510 -6.42 -0.74 20.64
CA ALA A 510 -6.58 0.52 21.36
C ALA A 510 -7.81 0.51 22.28
N PRO A 511 -9.04 0.16 21.85
CA PRO A 511 -10.20 0.11 22.74
C PRO A 511 -10.03 -0.93 23.87
N THR A 512 -9.32 -2.03 23.64
CA THR A 512 -8.98 -2.98 24.72
C THR A 512 -8.11 -2.32 25.81
N LEU A 513 -7.06 -1.61 25.40
CA LEU A 513 -6.20 -0.90 26.35
C LEU A 513 -6.95 0.23 27.06
N LEU A 514 -7.82 0.96 26.36
CA LEU A 514 -8.62 2.00 26.99
C LEU A 514 -9.58 1.43 28.04
N ALA A 515 -10.28 0.37 27.73
CA ALA A 515 -11.23 -0.24 28.66
C ALA A 515 -10.54 -0.97 29.82
N GLU A 516 -9.58 -1.85 29.51
CA GLU A 516 -9.03 -2.79 30.50
C GLU A 516 -7.86 -2.23 31.33
N LEU A 517 -7.05 -1.35 30.74
CA LEU A 517 -5.90 -0.73 31.41
C LEU A 517 -6.28 0.60 32.06
N PHE A 518 -7.00 1.44 31.33
CA PHE A 518 -7.35 2.79 31.78
C PHE A 518 -8.76 2.89 32.39
N GLY A 519 -9.56 1.83 32.34
CA GLY A 519 -10.90 1.80 32.92
C GLY A 519 -11.84 2.82 32.28
N CYS A 520 -11.70 3.07 30.98
CA CYS A 520 -12.56 4.00 30.26
C CYS A 520 -13.95 3.40 30.06
N THR A 521 -14.99 4.17 30.39
CA THR A 521 -16.40 3.76 30.35
C THR A 521 -17.15 4.23 29.13
N ASN A 522 -16.54 5.06 28.30
CA ASN A 522 -17.14 5.48 27.02
C ASN A 522 -17.34 4.28 26.10
N PRO A 523 -18.43 4.26 25.30
CA PRO A 523 -18.55 3.27 24.25
C PRO A 523 -17.38 3.43 23.25
N PRO A 524 -16.81 2.33 22.74
CA PRO A 524 -15.72 2.40 21.77
C PRO A 524 -16.03 3.29 20.56
N SER A 525 -17.29 3.35 20.12
CA SER A 525 -17.75 4.20 19.03
C SER A 525 -17.47 5.69 19.19
N ASP A 526 -17.18 6.17 20.40
CA ASP A 526 -16.81 7.57 20.63
C ASP A 526 -15.37 7.89 20.18
N TYR A 527 -14.51 6.86 20.04
CA TYR A 527 -13.07 7.07 19.81
C TYR A 527 -12.40 6.01 18.93
N ALA A 528 -13.08 4.92 18.58
CA ALA A 528 -12.53 3.82 17.79
C ALA A 528 -13.61 3.15 16.96
N SER A 529 -13.19 2.41 15.92
CA SER A 529 -14.01 1.49 15.14
C SER A 529 -13.97 0.07 15.71
N GLY A 530 -12.95 -0.22 16.51
CA GLY A 530 -12.73 -1.51 17.13
C GLY A 530 -13.58 -1.75 18.37
N GLN A 531 -13.45 -2.95 18.91
CA GLN A 531 -14.10 -3.42 20.12
C GLN A 531 -13.07 -4.07 21.06
N SER A 532 -13.44 -4.40 22.30
CA SER A 532 -12.48 -5.09 23.17
C SER A 532 -12.13 -6.47 22.61
N LEU A 533 -10.83 -6.81 22.59
CA LEU A 533 -10.30 -8.14 22.26
C LEU A 533 -10.84 -9.23 23.23
N PHE A 534 -11.39 -8.84 24.34
CA PHE A 534 -11.94 -9.73 25.37
C PHE A 534 -13.48 -9.80 25.33
N SER A 535 -14.12 -9.11 24.38
CA SER A 535 -15.56 -9.27 24.14
C SER A 535 -15.84 -10.55 23.36
N ASP A 536 -17.08 -11.06 23.41
CA ASP A 536 -17.52 -12.21 22.62
C ASP A 536 -17.95 -11.84 21.20
N SER A 537 -17.95 -10.55 20.87
CA SER A 537 -18.37 -10.05 19.55
C SER A 537 -17.43 -10.52 18.44
N GLN A 538 -17.97 -10.87 17.30
CA GLN A 538 -17.24 -11.28 16.12
C GLN A 538 -17.39 -10.28 14.98
N TRP A 539 -16.32 -10.04 14.24
CA TRP A 539 -16.36 -9.22 13.05
C TRP A 539 -16.96 -9.98 11.86
N GLU A 540 -18.04 -9.47 11.31
CA GLU A 540 -18.60 -9.94 10.03
C GLU A 540 -17.77 -9.44 8.86
N TRP A 541 -17.23 -8.24 8.97
CA TRP A 541 -16.32 -7.61 7.99
C TRP A 541 -15.33 -6.68 8.68
N LEU A 542 -14.21 -6.43 8.00
CA LEU A 542 -13.15 -5.50 8.43
C LEU A 542 -12.88 -4.51 7.30
N ILE A 543 -12.42 -3.31 7.65
CA ILE A 543 -11.88 -2.34 6.70
C ILE A 543 -10.37 -2.46 6.73
N GLY A 544 -9.78 -2.91 5.62
CA GLY A 544 -8.35 -2.82 5.37
C GLY A 544 -8.06 -1.59 4.51
N ALA A 545 -6.98 -0.86 4.80
CA ALA A 545 -6.58 0.29 4.01
C ALA A 545 -5.16 0.14 3.44
N SER A 546 -4.89 0.87 2.37
CA SER A 546 -3.59 1.05 1.75
C SER A 546 -3.35 2.55 1.51
N HIS A 547 -2.30 2.91 0.76
CA HIS A 547 -2.04 4.31 0.40
C HIS A 547 -3.06 4.90 -0.58
N LEU A 548 -3.71 4.08 -1.41
CA LEU A 548 -4.50 4.53 -2.57
C LEU A 548 -5.92 3.96 -2.60
N ASP A 549 -6.19 2.94 -1.81
CA ASP A 549 -7.45 2.22 -1.83
C ASP A 549 -7.79 1.63 -0.44
N PHE A 550 -8.97 1.09 -0.32
CA PHE A 550 -9.35 0.31 0.86
C PHE A 550 -10.12 -0.94 0.43
N ALA A 551 -10.26 -1.88 1.34
CA ALA A 551 -10.99 -3.11 1.13
C ALA A 551 -11.98 -3.39 2.26
N LEU A 552 -13.15 -3.90 1.89
CA LEU A 552 -14.05 -4.58 2.80
C LEU A 552 -13.67 -6.07 2.80
N ILE A 553 -13.20 -6.56 3.94
CA ILE A 553 -12.69 -7.93 4.10
C ILE A 553 -13.73 -8.75 4.85
N GLU A 554 -14.46 -9.57 4.13
CA GLU A 554 -15.42 -10.54 4.65
C GLU A 554 -14.77 -11.94 4.76
N PRO A 555 -15.37 -12.93 5.43
CA PRO A 555 -14.78 -14.28 5.56
C PRO A 555 -14.46 -14.96 4.23
N GLU A 556 -15.33 -14.81 3.23
CA GLU A 556 -15.26 -15.54 1.96
C GLU A 556 -14.87 -14.67 0.77
N ARG A 557 -14.76 -13.35 0.95
CA ARG A 557 -14.45 -12.43 -0.14
C ARG A 557 -13.80 -11.14 0.36
N VAL A 558 -13.10 -10.49 -0.55
CA VAL A 558 -12.50 -9.18 -0.35
C VAL A 558 -13.01 -8.25 -1.45
N THR A 559 -13.73 -7.19 -1.07
CA THR A 559 -14.18 -6.13 -1.98
C THR A 559 -13.23 -4.96 -1.90
N ILE A 560 -12.42 -4.74 -2.93
CA ILE A 560 -11.42 -3.66 -3.00
C ILE A 560 -12.03 -2.48 -3.75
N VAL A 561 -12.05 -1.33 -3.11
CA VAL A 561 -12.60 -0.09 -3.66
C VAL A 561 -11.47 0.88 -3.98
N ARG A 562 -11.45 1.37 -5.23
CA ARG A 562 -10.48 2.33 -5.74
C ARG A 562 -11.19 3.56 -6.31
N PRO A 563 -10.50 4.71 -6.49
CA PRO A 563 -11.09 5.88 -7.12
C PRO A 563 -11.68 5.60 -8.51
N ASN A 564 -11.16 4.59 -9.21
CA ASN A 564 -11.55 4.26 -10.59
C ASN A 564 -12.45 3.03 -10.72
N GLY A 565 -12.91 2.44 -9.61
CA GLY A 565 -13.79 1.27 -9.64
C GLY A 565 -13.58 0.33 -8.45
N TYR A 566 -14.03 -0.89 -8.59
CA TYR A 566 -13.86 -1.91 -7.56
C TYR A 566 -13.52 -3.26 -8.20
N GLU A 567 -12.98 -4.17 -7.38
CA GLU A 567 -12.85 -5.58 -7.72
C GLU A 567 -13.25 -6.42 -6.51
N ILE A 568 -13.77 -7.62 -6.76
CA ILE A 568 -14.08 -8.59 -5.72
C ILE A 568 -13.23 -9.82 -5.95
N ARG A 569 -12.59 -10.29 -4.87
CA ARG A 569 -11.77 -11.49 -4.83
C ARG A 569 -12.34 -12.51 -3.87
N ASP A 570 -12.18 -13.78 -4.19
CA ASP A 570 -12.56 -14.88 -3.31
C ASP A 570 -11.56 -15.08 -2.17
N ARG A 571 -11.76 -16.10 -1.37
CA ARG A 571 -10.90 -16.45 -0.23
C ARG A 571 -9.46 -16.79 -0.64
N GLU A 572 -9.26 -17.37 -1.82
CA GLU A 572 -7.96 -17.68 -2.43
C GLU A 572 -7.37 -16.48 -3.19
N TYR A 573 -8.01 -15.33 -3.04
CA TYR A 573 -7.64 -14.05 -3.66
C TYR A 573 -7.72 -14.05 -5.19
N ARG A 574 -8.53 -14.96 -5.81
CA ARG A 574 -8.81 -14.97 -7.25
C ARG A 574 -9.90 -13.96 -7.58
N LEU A 575 -9.82 -13.34 -8.76
CA LEU A 575 -10.82 -12.38 -9.20
C LEU A 575 -12.16 -13.08 -9.46
N VAL A 576 -13.23 -12.61 -8.82
CA VAL A 576 -14.59 -13.09 -9.03
C VAL A 576 -15.19 -12.42 -10.27
N GLN A 577 -15.71 -13.24 -11.19
CA GLN A 577 -16.40 -12.74 -12.39
C GLN A 577 -17.88 -12.47 -12.08
N ASN A 578 -18.42 -11.35 -12.59
CA ASN A 578 -19.81 -10.93 -12.37
C ASN A 578 -20.23 -10.91 -10.88
N PRO A 579 -19.46 -10.25 -10.01
CA PRO A 579 -19.72 -10.26 -8.58
C PRO A 579 -20.97 -9.44 -8.25
N GLN A 580 -21.69 -9.86 -7.20
CA GLN A 580 -22.69 -9.01 -6.55
C GLN A 580 -21.99 -8.18 -5.45
N LEU A 581 -22.21 -6.86 -5.47
CA LEU A 581 -21.67 -5.98 -4.43
C LEU A 581 -22.32 -6.26 -3.07
N PRO A 582 -21.52 -6.30 -1.99
CA PRO A 582 -22.04 -6.40 -0.62
C PRO A 582 -22.58 -5.03 -0.16
N ASN A 583 -23.69 -4.59 -0.74
CA ASN A 583 -24.24 -3.24 -0.54
C ASN A 583 -24.46 -2.86 0.93
N ALA A 584 -24.87 -3.80 1.79
CA ALA A 584 -25.06 -3.54 3.22
C ALA A 584 -23.71 -3.29 3.92
N GLY A 585 -22.73 -4.16 3.71
CA GLY A 585 -21.38 -4.01 4.26
C GLY A 585 -20.67 -2.73 3.78
N LEU A 586 -20.80 -2.41 2.48
CA LEU A 586 -20.22 -1.17 1.93
C LEU A 586 -20.85 0.10 2.50
N ARG A 587 -22.18 0.10 2.76
CA ARG A 587 -22.83 1.26 3.42
C ARG A 587 -22.38 1.38 4.87
N ALA A 588 -22.27 0.28 5.59
CA ALA A 588 -21.77 0.27 6.96
C ALA A 588 -20.31 0.75 7.01
N ALA A 589 -19.44 0.28 6.10
CA ALA A 589 -18.07 0.77 5.97
C ALA A 589 -18.00 2.27 5.65
N LEU A 590 -18.87 2.77 4.76
CA LEU A 590 -18.96 4.20 4.46
C LEU A 590 -19.36 5.02 5.70
N ALA A 591 -20.34 4.57 6.46
CA ALA A 591 -20.76 5.22 7.68
C ALA A 591 -19.61 5.25 8.70
N GLU A 592 -18.86 4.14 8.81
CA GLU A 592 -17.70 4.02 9.67
C GLU A 592 -16.57 4.98 9.29
N MET A 593 -16.20 5.06 8.01
CA MET A 593 -15.16 5.95 7.50
C MET A 593 -15.52 7.44 7.55
N ARG A 594 -16.78 7.78 7.88
CA ARG A 594 -17.26 9.16 8.01
C ARG A 594 -17.65 9.55 9.42
N ARG A 595 -17.66 8.61 10.37
CA ARG A 595 -18.17 8.83 11.73
C ARG A 595 -17.53 10.02 12.42
N PHE A 596 -16.23 10.26 12.23
CA PHE A 596 -15.46 11.30 12.90
C PHE A 596 -15.30 12.58 12.05
N TYR A 597 -16.13 12.78 11.03
CA TYR A 597 -16.20 14.04 10.29
C TYR A 597 -17.53 14.74 10.55
N ARG A 598 -17.48 16.07 10.62
CA ARG A 598 -18.65 16.97 10.74
C ARG A 598 -18.95 17.65 9.43
#